data_b873cd705982363faf45b1095d5dec40
#
_entry.id   b873cd705982363faf45b1095d5dec40
#
_cell.length_a   1.000
_cell.length_b   1.000
_cell.length_c   1.000
_cell.angle_alpha   90.00
_cell.angle_beta   90.00
_cell.angle_gamma   90.00
#
_symmetry.space_group_name_H-M   'P 1'
#
loop_
_entity.id
_entity.type
_entity.pdbx_description
1 polymer ?
#
loop_
_entity_poly.entity_id
_entity_poly.type
_entity_poly.pdbx_seq_one_letter_code
_entity_poly.pdbx_strand_id
1 'polypeptide(L)'
;MRVRPYKEGDLEVLQRIHAAQGFDYGFPDLMNPLFLTKLVLVGETAGREEPCQEGALRGERGAPGEAAEKGIIGASLLRVTAEAYLLIDPKAGTPRQRWEWLLELHAATERDAAARGLEDVHGWLPPEIAAKFGRRLTKLGWLRDDRWTPYCKRLG
;
A
#
# COMPACT_ATOMS: atom_id res chain seq x y z
N MET A 1 -3.03 -14.95 20.78
CA MET A 1 -2.78 -13.93 19.75
C MET A 1 -2.45 -12.58 20.37
N ARG A 2 -1.51 -11.82 19.78
CA ARG A 2 -1.09 -10.51 20.27
C ARG A 2 -0.76 -9.59 19.10
N VAL A 3 -1.21 -8.34 19.12
CA VAL A 3 -0.79 -7.29 18.18
C VAL A 3 0.36 -6.50 18.83
N ARG A 4 1.40 -6.21 18.03
CA ARG A 4 2.55 -5.39 18.44
C ARG A 4 3.04 -4.52 17.28
N PRO A 5 3.83 -3.48 17.55
CA PRO A 5 4.53 -2.75 16.50
C PRO A 5 5.45 -3.67 15.68
N TYR A 6 5.60 -3.32 14.41
CA TYR A 6 6.57 -3.92 13.49
C TYR A 6 8.02 -3.66 13.96
N LYS A 7 8.91 -4.59 13.65
CA LYS A 7 10.36 -4.47 13.81
C LYS A 7 11.03 -4.87 12.51
N GLU A 8 12.23 -4.38 12.23
CA GLU A 8 12.96 -4.70 10.98
C GLU A 8 13.14 -6.21 10.77
N GLY A 9 13.37 -6.97 11.83
CA GLY A 9 13.46 -8.43 11.76
C GLY A 9 12.18 -9.14 11.32
N ASP A 10 11.04 -8.44 11.24
CA ASP A 10 9.77 -9.01 10.77
C ASP A 10 9.65 -9.00 9.23
N LEU A 11 10.51 -8.22 8.55
CA LEU A 11 10.39 -7.93 7.12
C LEU A 11 10.31 -9.18 6.26
N GLU A 12 11.24 -10.10 6.45
CA GLU A 12 11.35 -11.33 5.64
C GLU A 12 10.07 -12.20 5.76
N VAL A 13 9.55 -12.30 6.99
CA VAL A 13 8.31 -13.05 7.23
C VAL A 13 7.13 -12.39 6.55
N LEU A 14 7.02 -11.06 6.58
CA LEU A 14 5.94 -10.32 5.93
C LEU A 14 6.03 -10.40 4.41
N GLN A 15 7.22 -10.34 3.82
CA GLN A 15 7.44 -10.55 2.39
C GLN A 15 7.00 -11.95 1.96
N ARG A 16 7.31 -12.98 2.74
CA ARG A 16 6.86 -14.35 2.49
C ARG A 16 5.34 -14.49 2.58
N ILE A 17 4.70 -13.85 3.56
CA ILE A 17 3.23 -13.84 3.70
C ILE A 17 2.62 -13.15 2.47
N HIS A 18 3.14 -12.00 2.06
CA HIS A 18 2.66 -11.26 0.88
C HIS A 18 2.78 -12.12 -0.39
N ALA A 19 3.94 -12.74 -0.62
CA ALA A 19 4.14 -13.63 -1.76
C ALA A 19 3.15 -14.80 -1.76
N ALA A 20 2.82 -15.35 -0.58
CA ALA A 20 1.84 -16.44 -0.45
C ALA A 20 0.39 -16.00 -0.72
N GLN A 21 0.07 -14.70 -0.64
CA GLN A 21 -1.25 -14.16 -0.97
C GLN A 21 -1.50 -14.10 -2.49
N GLY A 22 -0.43 -14.13 -3.32
CA GLY A 22 -0.54 -14.17 -4.78
C GLY A 22 -1.05 -12.88 -5.43
N PHE A 23 -0.93 -11.74 -4.76
CA PHE A 23 -1.24 -10.45 -5.36
C PHE A 23 -0.24 -10.07 -6.45
N ASP A 24 -0.69 -9.34 -7.46
CA ASP A 24 0.11 -8.90 -8.61
C ASP A 24 0.86 -7.57 -8.39
N TYR A 25 0.86 -7.05 -7.17
CA TYR A 25 1.59 -5.85 -6.79
C TYR A 25 2.79 -6.18 -5.88
N GLY A 26 3.83 -5.34 -5.96
CA GLY A 26 5.04 -5.51 -5.16
C GLY A 26 4.80 -5.29 -3.66
N PHE A 27 5.63 -5.94 -2.83
CA PHE A 27 5.64 -5.67 -1.40
C PHE A 27 6.09 -4.21 -1.16
N PRO A 28 5.35 -3.43 -0.34
CA PRO A 28 5.65 -2.03 -0.14
C PRO A 28 6.97 -1.81 0.61
N ASP A 29 7.65 -0.69 0.32
CA ASP A 29 8.80 -0.26 1.11
C ASP A 29 8.34 0.25 2.49
N LEU A 30 8.54 -0.58 3.51
CA LEU A 30 8.17 -0.24 4.88
C LEU A 30 9.08 0.81 5.54
N MET A 31 10.19 1.18 4.89
CA MET A 31 11.05 2.29 5.34
C MET A 31 10.51 3.65 4.91
N ASN A 32 9.59 3.68 3.96
CA ASN A 32 8.95 4.91 3.51
C ASN A 32 8.21 5.59 4.70
N PRO A 33 8.52 6.86 5.00
CA PRO A 33 7.96 7.59 6.14
C PRO A 33 6.44 7.80 6.06
N LEU A 34 5.85 7.60 4.88
CA LEU A 34 4.39 7.68 4.71
C LEU A 34 3.66 6.51 5.39
N PHE A 35 4.33 5.42 5.76
CA PHE A 35 3.74 4.37 6.58
C PHE A 35 3.68 4.81 8.04
N LEU A 36 2.55 5.40 8.45
CA LEU A 36 2.32 5.91 9.80
C LEU A 36 2.08 4.79 10.82
N THR A 37 1.45 3.71 10.39
CA THR A 37 1.14 2.58 11.27
C THR A 37 1.66 1.29 10.64
N LYS A 38 2.43 0.54 11.44
CA LYS A 38 2.96 -0.78 11.08
C LYS A 38 2.74 -1.69 12.29
N LEU A 39 1.75 -2.57 12.19
CA LEU A 39 1.39 -3.52 13.25
C LEU A 39 1.50 -4.94 12.73
N VAL A 40 1.97 -5.84 13.58
CA VAL A 40 2.04 -7.28 13.30
C VAL A 40 1.20 -8.06 14.30
N LEU A 41 0.52 -9.07 13.81
CA LEU A 41 -0.22 -10.04 14.60
C LEU A 41 0.66 -11.26 14.82
N VAL A 42 0.90 -11.57 16.09
CA VAL A 42 1.70 -12.73 16.51
C VAL A 42 0.77 -13.74 17.18
N GLY A 43 0.89 -14.97 16.82
CA GLY A 43 0.10 -16.07 17.38
C GLY A 43 0.84 -17.38 17.32
N GLU A 44 0.21 -18.42 17.83
CA GLU A 44 0.69 -19.78 17.67
C GLU A 44 0.46 -20.18 16.21
N THR A 45 1.54 -20.43 15.48
CA THR A 45 1.47 -21.09 14.17
C THR A 45 1.24 -22.57 14.46
N ALA A 46 0.17 -23.13 13.93
CA ALA A 46 0.08 -24.57 13.84
C ALA A 46 1.33 -25.06 13.13
N GLY A 47 2.13 -25.89 13.80
CA GLY A 47 3.38 -26.42 13.22
C GLY A 47 3.09 -26.90 11.80
N ARG A 48 3.80 -26.34 10.81
CA ARG A 48 3.85 -26.98 9.52
C ARG A 48 4.56 -28.28 9.76
N GLU A 49 3.83 -29.37 9.65
CA GLU A 49 4.43 -30.68 9.45
C GLU A 49 5.26 -30.54 8.14
N GLU A 50 6.57 -30.34 8.27
CA GLU A 50 7.44 -30.61 7.13
C GLU A 50 7.23 -32.07 6.75
N PRO A 51 7.05 -32.40 5.47
CA PRO A 51 6.94 -33.80 5.06
C PRO A 51 8.22 -34.51 5.53
N CYS A 52 8.04 -35.41 6.49
CA CYS A 52 9.11 -36.25 6.99
C CYS A 52 9.80 -36.92 5.80
N GLN A 53 11.08 -36.59 5.57
CA GLN A 53 11.94 -37.44 4.78
C GLN A 53 12.07 -38.75 5.57
N GLU A 54 11.49 -39.82 5.04
CA GLU A 54 11.68 -41.19 5.52
C GLU A 54 13.19 -41.51 5.49
N GLY A 55 13.80 -41.61 6.63
CA GLY A 55 15.15 -42.13 6.74
C GLY A 55 16.03 -41.56 7.86
N ALA A 56 15.58 -41.55 9.11
CA ALA A 56 16.49 -41.45 10.24
C ALA A 56 15.98 -42.25 11.44
N LEU A 57 16.88 -43.10 11.91
CA LEU A 57 16.76 -44.10 12.95
C LEU A 57 16.21 -43.57 14.28
N ARG A 58 15.38 -44.42 14.92
CA ARG A 58 14.93 -44.34 16.32
C ARG A 58 16.06 -43.93 17.25
N GLY A 59 15.84 -42.85 17.99
CA GLY A 59 16.68 -42.48 19.13
C GLY A 59 16.12 -41.27 19.86
N GLU A 60 15.68 -41.52 21.09
CA GLU A 60 15.43 -40.58 22.16
C GLU A 60 14.12 -39.77 22.14
N ARG A 61 13.31 -40.16 23.12
CA ARG A 61 12.10 -39.42 23.56
C ARG A 61 12.52 -38.03 23.99
N GLY A 62 12.22 -37.04 23.18
CA GLY A 62 12.28 -35.62 23.53
C GLY A 62 11.29 -35.29 24.64
N ALA A 63 11.70 -34.44 25.54
CA ALA A 63 10.94 -34.00 26.71
C ALA A 63 9.64 -33.28 26.30
N PRO A 64 8.57 -33.35 27.10
CA PRO A 64 7.34 -32.64 26.88
C PRO A 64 7.56 -31.15 27.20
N GLY A 65 7.56 -30.26 26.23
CA GLY A 65 7.65 -28.82 26.51
C GLY A 65 8.18 -27.91 25.40
N GLU A 66 8.15 -28.27 24.14
CA GLU A 66 8.35 -27.25 23.10
C GLU A 66 7.11 -26.35 23.04
N ALA A 67 7.25 -25.19 23.70
CA ALA A 67 6.29 -24.11 23.55
C ALA A 67 6.16 -23.77 22.06
N ALA A 68 4.99 -23.95 21.47
CA ALA A 68 4.71 -23.58 20.09
C ALA A 68 5.29 -22.19 19.79
N GLU A 69 6.23 -22.11 18.85
CA GLU A 69 6.87 -20.86 18.49
C GLU A 69 5.78 -19.86 18.05
N LYS A 70 5.70 -18.74 18.74
CA LYS A 70 4.77 -17.67 18.40
C LYS A 70 5.28 -16.98 17.14
N GLY A 71 4.74 -17.35 15.99
CA GLY A 71 5.09 -16.76 14.71
C GLY A 71 4.21 -15.56 14.33
N ILE A 72 4.68 -14.77 13.37
CA ILE A 72 3.89 -13.72 12.73
C ILE A 72 2.90 -14.38 11.78
N ILE A 73 1.60 -14.08 11.97
CA ILE A 73 0.50 -14.59 11.16
C ILE A 73 -0.16 -13.54 10.28
N GLY A 74 0.18 -12.26 10.47
CA GLY A 74 -0.31 -11.18 9.63
C GLY A 74 0.20 -9.80 10.05
N ALA A 75 -0.10 -8.82 9.22
CA ALA A 75 0.20 -7.42 9.49
C ALA A 75 -0.93 -6.50 9.03
N SER A 76 -0.99 -5.30 9.66
CA SER A 76 -1.79 -4.18 9.22
C SER A 76 -0.88 -2.97 9.04
N LEU A 77 -0.94 -2.37 7.87
CA LEU A 77 -0.10 -1.27 7.46
C LEU A 77 -1.00 -0.11 7.01
N LEU A 78 -0.78 1.10 7.54
CA LEU A 78 -1.49 2.29 7.10
C LEU A 78 -0.49 3.25 6.48
N ARG A 79 -0.71 3.56 5.20
CA ARG A 79 0.06 4.54 4.43
C ARG A 79 -0.78 5.78 4.17
N VAL A 80 -0.15 6.95 4.27
CA VAL A 80 -0.75 8.22 3.82
C VAL A 80 -0.72 8.25 2.31
N THR A 81 -1.84 8.58 1.70
CA THR A 81 -1.97 8.87 0.27
C THR A 81 -2.36 10.32 0.08
N ALA A 82 -1.91 10.95 -1.01
CA ALA A 82 -2.26 12.32 -1.34
C ALA A 82 -3.45 12.35 -2.30
N GLU A 83 -4.35 13.28 -2.05
CA GLU A 83 -5.46 13.58 -2.97
C GLU A 83 -5.26 14.96 -3.59
N ALA A 84 -5.32 15.05 -4.92
CA ALA A 84 -5.18 16.28 -5.65
C ALA A 84 -6.53 16.95 -5.90
N TYR A 85 -6.61 18.21 -5.53
CA TYR A 85 -7.71 19.11 -5.88
C TYR A 85 -7.18 20.21 -6.79
N LEU A 86 -7.86 20.44 -7.91
CA LEU A 86 -7.54 21.51 -8.82
C LEU A 86 -8.67 22.54 -8.85
N LEU A 87 -8.35 23.77 -8.49
CA LEU A 87 -9.30 24.88 -8.48
C LEU A 87 -8.79 25.96 -9.42
N ILE A 88 -9.55 26.27 -10.46
CA ILE A 88 -9.30 27.40 -11.37
C ILE A 88 -10.60 28.17 -11.53
N ASP A 89 -10.55 29.48 -11.37
CA ASP A 89 -11.73 30.33 -11.59
C ASP A 89 -12.21 30.19 -13.04
N PRO A 90 -13.45 29.71 -13.25
CA PRO A 90 -14.00 29.48 -14.59
C PRO A 90 -14.21 30.79 -15.37
N LYS A 91 -14.23 31.93 -14.67
CA LYS A 91 -14.43 33.27 -15.26
C LYS A 91 -13.12 34.00 -15.55
N ALA A 92 -11.99 33.54 -15.01
CA ALA A 92 -10.70 34.15 -15.25
C ALA A 92 -10.13 33.77 -16.62
N GLY A 93 -9.69 34.75 -17.38
CA GLY A 93 -9.00 34.57 -18.66
C GLY A 93 -9.79 33.78 -19.73
N THR A 94 -9.11 33.42 -20.79
CA THR A 94 -9.63 32.60 -21.86
C THR A 94 -9.52 31.09 -21.52
N PRO A 95 -10.26 30.19 -22.20
CA PRO A 95 -10.09 28.76 -22.02
C PRO A 95 -8.66 28.26 -22.26
N ARG A 96 -7.91 28.90 -23.18
CA ARG A 96 -6.52 28.57 -23.46
C ARG A 96 -5.62 28.97 -22.29
N GLN A 97 -5.77 30.19 -21.77
CA GLN A 97 -5.01 30.65 -20.61
C GLN A 97 -5.28 29.79 -19.38
N ARG A 98 -6.53 29.40 -19.11
CA ARG A 98 -6.86 28.48 -18.01
C ARG A 98 -6.19 27.15 -18.16
N TRP A 99 -6.06 26.64 -19.40
CA TRP A 99 -5.30 25.41 -19.65
C TRP A 99 -3.80 25.59 -19.36
N GLU A 100 -3.20 26.68 -19.77
CA GLU A 100 -1.78 27.00 -19.50
C GLU A 100 -1.54 27.09 -17.97
N TRP A 101 -2.41 27.75 -17.23
CA TRP A 101 -2.32 27.83 -15.76
C TRP A 101 -2.49 26.47 -15.09
N LEU A 102 -3.37 25.62 -15.63
CA LEU A 102 -3.52 24.25 -15.14
C LEU A 102 -2.22 23.47 -15.29
N LEU A 103 -1.56 23.57 -16.41
CA LEU A 103 -0.28 22.90 -16.64
C LEU A 103 0.81 23.38 -15.67
N GLU A 104 0.87 24.67 -15.40
CA GLU A 104 1.80 25.23 -14.41
C GLU A 104 1.53 24.71 -13.00
N LEU A 105 0.27 24.74 -12.57
CA LEU A 105 -0.14 24.24 -11.25
C LEU A 105 0.15 22.75 -11.13
N HIS A 106 -0.19 21.97 -12.15
CA HIS A 106 0.08 20.53 -12.20
C HIS A 106 1.57 20.24 -12.01
N ALA A 107 2.43 20.86 -12.82
CA ALA A 107 3.88 20.66 -12.74
C ALA A 107 4.46 21.12 -11.38
N ALA A 108 3.91 22.17 -10.77
CA ALA A 108 4.33 22.62 -9.46
C ALA A 108 3.92 21.62 -8.36
N THR A 109 2.69 21.09 -8.45
CA THR A 109 2.16 20.07 -7.52
C THR A 109 2.96 18.79 -7.60
N GLU A 110 3.31 18.32 -8.81
CA GLU A 110 4.14 17.12 -8.98
C GLU A 110 5.51 17.27 -8.32
N ARG A 111 6.16 18.42 -8.52
CA ARG A 111 7.47 18.71 -7.88
C ARG A 111 7.36 18.73 -6.35
N ASP A 112 6.32 19.36 -5.80
CA ASP A 112 6.11 19.43 -4.35
C ASP A 112 5.79 18.03 -3.77
N ALA A 113 4.96 17.26 -4.45
CA ALA A 113 4.63 15.88 -4.07
C ALA A 113 5.88 14.99 -4.03
N ALA A 114 6.70 15.04 -5.07
CA ALA A 114 7.96 14.31 -5.13
C ALA A 114 8.94 14.75 -4.03
N ALA A 115 9.06 16.06 -3.78
CA ALA A 115 9.90 16.59 -2.71
C ALA A 115 9.46 16.15 -1.30
N ARG A 116 8.20 15.81 -1.13
CA ARG A 116 7.64 15.23 0.12
C ARG A 116 7.77 13.72 0.21
N GLY A 117 8.35 13.07 -0.80
CA GLY A 117 8.49 11.61 -0.85
C GLY A 117 7.18 10.87 -1.18
N LEU A 118 6.19 11.55 -1.78
CA LEU A 118 4.99 10.91 -2.27
C LEU A 118 5.32 10.11 -3.53
N GLU A 119 4.86 8.86 -3.59
CA GLU A 119 5.07 7.97 -4.73
C GLU A 119 3.90 8.03 -5.72
N ASP A 120 2.73 8.41 -5.22
CA ASP A 120 1.51 8.55 -6.00
C ASP A 120 0.63 9.68 -5.46
N VAL A 121 -0.22 10.19 -6.34
CA VAL A 121 -1.24 11.20 -6.04
C VAL A 121 -2.54 10.77 -6.70
N HIS A 122 -3.62 10.76 -5.95
CA HIS A 122 -4.94 10.36 -6.43
C HIS A 122 -5.81 11.56 -6.77
N GLY A 123 -6.61 11.43 -7.81
CA GLY A 123 -7.61 12.42 -8.18
C GLY A 123 -8.99 11.74 -8.34
N TRP A 124 -9.97 12.19 -7.58
CA TRP A 124 -11.34 11.67 -7.66
C TRP A 124 -12.19 12.60 -8.52
N LEU A 125 -12.56 12.15 -9.70
CA LEU A 125 -13.37 12.93 -10.62
C LEU A 125 -14.79 12.37 -10.70
N PRO A 126 -15.81 13.25 -10.62
CA PRO A 126 -17.16 12.85 -10.98
C PRO A 126 -17.18 12.24 -12.40
N PRO A 127 -18.03 11.23 -12.67
CA PRO A 127 -18.05 10.54 -13.97
C PRO A 127 -18.22 11.49 -15.17
N GLU A 128 -19.01 12.53 -15.01
CA GLU A 128 -19.26 13.54 -16.07
C GLU A 128 -18.00 14.37 -16.37
N ILE A 129 -17.21 14.69 -15.36
CA ILE A 129 -15.93 15.38 -15.52
C ILE A 129 -14.90 14.43 -16.12
N ALA A 130 -14.83 13.20 -15.63
CA ALA A 130 -13.94 12.17 -16.15
C ALA A 130 -14.17 11.91 -17.65
N ALA A 131 -15.43 11.85 -18.09
CA ALA A 131 -15.78 11.68 -19.50
C ALA A 131 -15.28 12.83 -20.40
N LYS A 132 -15.30 14.06 -19.90
CA LYS A 132 -14.89 15.26 -20.68
C LYS A 132 -13.40 15.54 -20.57
N PHE A 133 -12.81 15.28 -19.42
CA PHE A 133 -11.45 15.71 -19.10
C PHE A 133 -10.44 14.56 -19.06
N GLY A 134 -10.88 13.32 -18.98
CA GLY A 134 -10.01 12.15 -18.81
C GLY A 134 -8.92 12.02 -19.86
N ARG A 135 -9.22 12.29 -21.15
CA ARG A 135 -8.19 12.27 -22.22
C ARG A 135 -7.06 13.29 -22.00
N ARG A 136 -7.35 14.41 -21.35
CA ARG A 136 -6.34 15.42 -21.01
C ARG A 136 -5.50 14.96 -19.85
N LEU A 137 -6.11 14.35 -18.84
CA LEU A 137 -5.39 13.76 -17.71
C LEU A 137 -4.45 12.66 -18.17
N THR A 138 -4.89 11.76 -19.04
CA THR A 138 -4.00 10.73 -19.63
C THR A 138 -2.78 11.33 -20.33
N LYS A 139 -2.94 12.47 -21.05
CA LYS A 139 -1.82 13.18 -21.66
C LYS A 139 -0.85 13.81 -20.65
N LEU A 140 -1.31 14.03 -19.43
CA LEU A 140 -0.51 14.52 -18.30
C LEU A 140 0.08 13.38 -17.44
N GLY A 141 -0.02 12.14 -17.90
CA GLY A 141 0.54 10.99 -17.20
C GLY A 141 -0.39 10.34 -16.17
N TRP A 142 -1.61 10.88 -15.98
CA TRP A 142 -2.58 10.24 -15.09
C TRP A 142 -3.11 8.95 -15.70
N LEU A 143 -3.14 7.92 -14.88
CA LEU A 143 -3.71 6.62 -15.24
C LEU A 143 -5.09 6.49 -14.61
N ARG A 144 -6.05 6.01 -15.39
CA ARG A 144 -7.32 5.57 -14.85
C ARG A 144 -7.11 4.20 -14.23
N ASP A 145 -7.38 4.09 -12.93
CA ASP A 145 -7.19 2.85 -12.21
C ASP A 145 -8.53 2.15 -12.00
N ASP A 146 -8.92 1.34 -12.98
CA ASP A 146 -10.13 0.53 -12.94
C ASP A 146 -9.92 -0.83 -12.24
N ARG A 147 -8.70 -1.14 -11.78
CA ARG A 147 -8.35 -2.40 -11.11
C ARG A 147 -8.75 -2.42 -9.65
N TRP A 148 -8.89 -1.24 -9.04
CA TRP A 148 -9.14 -1.12 -7.61
C TRP A 148 -10.57 -0.64 -7.34
N THR A 149 -11.24 -1.31 -6.41
CA THR A 149 -12.53 -0.84 -5.89
C THR A 149 -12.26 -0.12 -4.58
N PRO A 150 -12.46 1.19 -4.50
CA PRO A 150 -12.19 1.95 -3.30
C PRO A 150 -13.22 1.65 -2.21
N TYR A 151 -12.73 1.39 -0.99
CA TYR A 151 -13.55 1.31 0.22
C TYR A 151 -13.13 2.43 1.17
N CYS A 152 -14.10 3.13 1.74
CA CYS A 152 -13.85 4.19 2.72
C CYS A 152 -14.56 3.88 4.04
N LYS A 153 -13.85 4.02 5.15
CA LYS A 153 -14.41 3.99 6.50
C LYS A 153 -14.19 5.35 7.15
N ARG A 154 -15.28 6.01 7.54
CA ARG A 154 -15.20 7.22 8.37
C ARG A 154 -14.86 6.81 9.80
N LEU A 155 -13.85 7.47 10.35
CA LEU A 155 -13.49 7.37 11.76
C LEU A 155 -14.18 8.54 12.45
N GLY A 156 -15.26 8.26 13.19
CA GLY A 156 -16.04 9.23 13.94
C GLY A 156 -15.42 9.58 15.27
#